data_23de02989589b225f928f96141baa754
#
_entry.id   23de02989589b225f928f96141baa754
#
_cell.length_a   1.000
_cell.length_b   1.000
_cell.length_c   1.000
_cell.angle_alpha   90.00
_cell.angle_beta   90.00
_cell.angle_gamma   90.00
#
_symmetry.space_group_name_H-M   'P 1'
#
loop_
_entity.id
_entity.type
_entity.pdbx_description
1 polymer ?
#
loop_
_entity_poly.entity_id
_entity_poly.type
_entity_poly.pdbx_seq_one_letter_code
_entity_poly.pdbx_strand_id
1 'polypeptide(L)'
;MSKYKTKHAGRSLLTFLLVIAIGFGALIIGSFTGKTKLTPGLALDLEGGTQLILTPTTTDGRQVTDNDLNQAINIIRQRVDASGVAEAEISRQGGSNIVVALPGKPSQETLDLVRSSAVLYFRPVIRVYNANAHTIAKAQNQAIKAAATAKPTAKATAKATGTATASPAATPAPSATAAATPKATPTPVTATQLATRYADVNQNGKIDTTPLTATSNDASSDAQISEKMIYDALMLDCKNPKNLKGGAQDPKKAVISCARDGSGAVYILGPAELKGTDLTSATSALEQTSQGSNTNQWIVSLEFNKQGTADFSKISTRLLQYRNNQSAPQKNQFAIVLDGLTVSAPGIESAITGGKAQISGGTNANGSHGFTQAAANSLANQLSFGSLPLNFTVQSEQQISATLGSEQLQKGLIAGLIGFVLIIIYLAWQYRGLASVAVASLLAAAALTYVVIALLSWGIGYRLSLAGVAGLIVSIGITMDSFIIYFERVRDEVRHGLSLRAAVDEGWVHARKTIIVSDTVNLVAAVVL
;
A
#
# COMPACT_ATOMS: atom_id res chain seq x y z
N MET A 1 -13.69 10.69 69.75
CA MET A 1 -14.91 10.34 68.97
C MET A 1 -14.97 11.17 67.72
N SER A 2 -14.44 10.69 66.62
CA SER A 2 -14.45 11.39 65.34
C SER A 2 -15.80 11.17 64.65
N LYS A 3 -16.57 12.25 64.50
CA LYS A 3 -17.83 12.25 63.73
C LYS A 3 -17.53 12.16 62.24
N TYR A 4 -17.25 10.97 61.73
CA TYR A 4 -17.28 10.77 60.28
C TYR A 4 -18.75 10.70 59.80
N LYS A 5 -19.15 11.73 59.08
CA LYS A 5 -20.48 11.84 58.46
C LYS A 5 -20.57 10.86 57.27
N THR A 6 -21.27 9.75 57.43
CA THR A 6 -21.61 8.77 56.35
C THR A 6 -22.60 9.32 55.30
N LYS A 7 -22.59 10.64 55.03
CA LYS A 7 -23.61 11.30 54.19
C LYS A 7 -23.52 11.02 52.68
N HIS A 8 -22.50 10.33 52.18
CA HIS A 8 -22.28 10.27 50.75
C HIS A 8 -22.00 8.90 50.11
N ALA A 9 -22.03 7.79 50.85
CA ALA A 9 -21.74 6.46 50.30
C ALA A 9 -22.68 6.08 49.13
N GLY A 10 -23.99 6.34 49.28
CA GLY A 10 -24.94 6.11 48.18
C GLY A 10 -24.73 7.02 46.95
N ARG A 11 -24.30 8.29 47.17
CA ARG A 11 -23.98 9.18 46.07
C ARG A 11 -22.72 8.74 45.32
N SER A 12 -21.70 8.28 46.05
CA SER A 12 -20.47 7.77 45.45
C SER A 12 -20.71 6.50 44.61
N LEU A 13 -21.55 5.57 45.12
CA LEU A 13 -21.96 4.38 44.37
C LEU A 13 -22.75 4.76 43.11
N LEU A 14 -23.70 5.71 43.25
CA LEU A 14 -24.50 6.19 42.13
C LEU A 14 -23.66 6.86 41.07
N THR A 15 -22.68 7.69 41.46
CA THR A 15 -21.75 8.32 40.50
C THR A 15 -20.88 7.29 39.78
N PHE A 16 -20.43 6.24 40.48
CA PHE A 16 -19.66 5.16 39.88
C PHE A 16 -20.49 4.36 38.85
N LEU A 17 -21.71 3.97 39.18
CA LEU A 17 -22.62 3.30 38.25
C LEU A 17 -23.02 4.21 37.08
N LEU A 18 -23.18 5.51 37.32
CA LEU A 18 -23.46 6.48 36.26
C LEU A 18 -22.30 6.57 35.25
N VAL A 19 -21.04 6.58 35.72
CA VAL A 19 -19.87 6.58 34.85
C VAL A 19 -19.84 5.35 33.93
N ILE A 20 -20.10 4.15 34.50
CA ILE A 20 -20.20 2.91 33.74
C ILE A 20 -21.36 3.00 32.72
N ALA A 21 -22.52 3.49 33.13
CA ALA A 21 -23.70 3.62 32.28
C ALA A 21 -23.46 4.64 31.13
N ILE A 22 -22.80 5.77 31.39
CA ILE A 22 -22.42 6.75 30.39
C ILE A 22 -21.42 6.13 29.39
N GLY A 23 -20.44 5.37 29.88
CA GLY A 23 -19.47 4.70 29.04
C GLY A 23 -20.11 3.69 28.08
N PHE A 24 -20.98 2.82 28.59
CA PHE A 24 -21.76 1.90 27.76
C PHE A 24 -22.71 2.66 26.81
N GLY A 25 -23.35 3.72 27.28
CA GLY A 25 -24.19 4.58 26.44
C GLY A 25 -23.43 5.18 25.27
N ALA A 26 -22.22 5.68 25.50
CA ALA A 26 -21.36 6.24 24.46
C ALA A 26 -20.95 5.16 23.42
N LEU A 27 -20.62 3.95 23.88
CA LEU A 27 -20.28 2.83 22.98
C LEU A 27 -21.49 2.38 22.14
N ILE A 28 -22.68 2.29 22.76
CA ILE A 28 -23.92 1.90 22.07
C ILE A 28 -24.30 2.95 21.03
N ILE A 29 -24.32 4.24 21.38
CA ILE A 29 -24.63 5.33 20.45
C ILE A 29 -23.60 5.37 19.31
N GLY A 30 -22.32 5.23 19.62
CA GLY A 30 -21.25 5.16 18.63
C GLY A 30 -21.42 3.97 17.67
N SER A 31 -21.87 2.83 18.15
CA SER A 31 -22.14 1.64 17.35
C SER A 31 -23.33 1.86 16.39
N PHE A 32 -24.42 2.50 16.84
CA PHE A 32 -25.54 2.85 15.98
C PHE A 32 -25.18 3.87 14.89
N THR A 33 -24.23 4.77 15.16
CA THR A 33 -23.75 5.75 14.16
C THR A 33 -22.69 5.16 13.23
N GLY A 34 -22.36 3.88 13.34
CA GLY A 34 -21.33 3.19 12.53
C GLY A 34 -19.89 3.64 12.81
N LYS A 35 -19.68 4.47 13.84
CA LYS A 35 -18.36 5.01 14.20
C LYS A 35 -17.56 4.11 15.14
N THR A 36 -18.22 3.22 15.88
CA THR A 36 -17.57 2.33 16.85
C THR A 36 -18.07 0.89 16.72
N LYS A 37 -17.26 -0.05 17.18
CA LYS A 37 -17.69 -1.43 17.44
C LYS A 37 -17.89 -1.58 18.95
N LEU A 38 -18.86 -2.41 19.36
CA LEU A 38 -19.07 -2.72 20.78
C LEU A 38 -17.89 -3.53 21.35
N THR A 39 -17.22 -4.33 20.52
CA THR A 39 -16.04 -5.12 20.92
C THR A 39 -14.76 -4.30 20.69
N PRO A 40 -13.80 -4.33 21.65
CA PRO A 40 -12.50 -3.73 21.45
C PRO A 40 -11.76 -4.41 20.30
N GLY A 41 -10.94 -3.66 19.56
CA GLY A 41 -10.06 -4.19 18.52
C GLY A 41 -9.05 -5.18 19.11
N LEU A 42 -8.72 -6.23 18.37
CA LEU A 42 -7.73 -7.23 18.75
C LEU A 42 -6.39 -6.93 18.06
N ALA A 43 -5.28 -7.19 18.75
CA ALA A 43 -3.95 -7.07 18.18
C ALA A 43 -3.62 -8.27 17.25
N LEU A 44 -2.51 -8.18 16.52
CA LEU A 44 -2.11 -9.17 15.50
C LEU A 44 -2.00 -10.60 16.05
N ASP A 45 -1.58 -10.75 17.31
CA ASP A 45 -1.44 -12.03 18.00
C ASP A 45 -2.78 -12.74 18.25
N LEU A 46 -3.88 -11.98 18.35
CA LEU A 46 -5.23 -12.51 18.57
C LEU A 46 -6.09 -12.53 17.30
N GLU A 47 -6.04 -11.49 16.48
CA GLU A 47 -6.84 -11.39 15.25
C GLU A 47 -6.19 -12.10 14.06
N GLY A 48 -4.89 -12.34 14.15
CA GLY A 48 -4.07 -12.77 13.01
C GLY A 48 -3.82 -11.62 12.04
N GLY A 49 -3.06 -11.88 10.98
CA GLY A 49 -2.78 -10.87 9.98
C GLY A 49 -1.49 -11.12 9.24
N THR A 50 -0.94 -10.07 8.61
CA THR A 50 0.32 -10.14 7.88
C THR A 50 1.36 -9.23 8.54
N GLN A 51 2.52 -9.79 8.83
CA GLN A 51 3.69 -9.05 9.30
C GLN A 51 4.71 -8.95 8.17
N LEU A 52 5.15 -7.73 7.88
CA LEU A 52 6.18 -7.43 6.89
C LEU A 52 7.40 -6.89 7.62
N ILE A 53 8.59 -7.43 7.31
CA ILE A 53 9.87 -6.88 7.75
C ILE A 53 10.52 -6.24 6.54
N LEU A 54 10.69 -4.91 6.60
CA LEU A 54 11.25 -4.09 5.54
C LEU A 54 12.66 -3.66 5.91
N THR A 55 13.62 -3.90 5.02
CA THR A 55 14.99 -3.40 5.15
C THR A 55 15.16 -2.19 4.25
N PRO A 56 15.34 -0.99 4.80
CA PRO A 56 15.55 0.21 4.03
C PRO A 56 16.98 0.28 3.47
N THR A 57 17.11 0.80 2.26
CA THR A 57 18.37 1.16 1.61
C THR A 57 18.23 2.54 1.01
N THR A 58 19.27 3.36 1.07
CA THR A 58 19.25 4.69 0.48
C THR A 58 19.45 4.63 -1.03
N THR A 59 18.82 5.53 -1.77
CA THR A 59 18.95 5.60 -3.23
C THR A 59 20.31 6.10 -3.69
N ASP A 60 21.06 6.74 -2.83
CA ASP A 60 22.39 7.32 -3.07
C ASP A 60 23.56 6.50 -2.46
N GLY A 61 23.24 5.36 -1.83
CA GLY A 61 24.24 4.46 -1.24
C GLY A 61 24.81 4.93 0.11
N ARG A 62 24.30 6.02 0.70
CA ARG A 62 24.67 6.45 2.05
C ARG A 62 24.04 5.54 3.11
N GLN A 63 24.57 5.57 4.32
CA GLN A 63 23.95 4.85 5.44
C GLN A 63 22.60 5.48 5.80
N VAL A 64 21.63 4.62 6.14
CA VAL A 64 20.31 5.03 6.60
C VAL A 64 20.43 5.65 7.98
N THR A 65 19.93 6.88 8.14
CA THR A 65 19.93 7.59 9.42
C THR A 65 18.64 7.34 10.21
N ASP A 66 18.67 7.64 11.51
CA ASP A 66 17.48 7.56 12.37
C ASP A 66 16.34 8.48 11.89
N ASN A 67 16.68 9.65 11.34
CA ASN A 67 15.71 10.56 10.76
C ASN A 67 15.03 9.96 9.53
N ASP A 68 15.79 9.30 8.64
CA ASP A 68 15.24 8.61 7.48
C ASP A 68 14.25 7.52 7.90
N LEU A 69 14.61 6.72 8.93
CA LEU A 69 13.75 5.67 9.47
C LEU A 69 12.46 6.23 10.07
N ASN A 70 12.55 7.32 10.87
CA ASN A 70 11.38 7.96 11.45
C ASN A 70 10.46 8.52 10.38
N GLN A 71 11.00 9.17 9.36
CA GLN A 71 10.24 9.68 8.23
C GLN A 71 9.58 8.54 7.45
N ALA A 72 10.31 7.45 7.21
CA ALA A 72 9.77 6.26 6.56
C ALA A 72 8.60 5.65 7.34
N ILE A 73 8.74 5.49 8.66
CA ILE A 73 7.67 4.99 9.54
C ILE A 73 6.43 5.87 9.45
N ASN A 74 6.60 7.19 9.50
CA ASN A 74 5.48 8.13 9.40
C ASN A 74 4.76 8.04 8.05
N ILE A 75 5.52 7.91 6.95
CA ILE A 75 4.95 7.79 5.62
C ILE A 75 4.24 6.43 5.45
N ILE A 76 4.85 5.32 5.91
CA ILE A 76 4.20 4.01 5.87
C ILE A 76 2.90 4.04 6.68
N ARG A 77 2.91 4.67 7.87
CA ARG A 77 1.70 4.84 8.70
C ARG A 77 0.61 5.60 7.95
N GLN A 78 0.92 6.75 7.37
CA GLN A 78 -0.03 7.53 6.60
C GLN A 78 -0.62 6.76 5.41
N ARG A 79 0.19 5.94 4.73
CA ARG A 79 -0.28 5.08 3.62
C ARG A 79 -1.24 4.00 4.08
N VAL A 80 -0.90 3.34 5.18
CA VAL A 80 -1.75 2.29 5.76
C VAL A 80 -3.06 2.87 6.26
N ASP A 81 -3.01 4.01 6.95
CA ASP A 81 -4.21 4.72 7.41
C ASP A 81 -5.10 5.15 6.23
N ALA A 82 -4.49 5.68 5.15
CA ALA A 82 -5.21 6.07 3.94
C ALA A 82 -5.83 4.88 3.18
N SER A 83 -5.27 3.67 3.32
CA SER A 83 -5.83 2.44 2.74
C SER A 83 -7.03 1.89 3.53
N GLY A 84 -7.38 2.52 4.66
CA GLY A 84 -8.50 2.11 5.51
C GLY A 84 -8.19 0.89 6.40
N VAL A 85 -6.95 0.43 6.44
CA VAL A 85 -6.50 -0.53 7.44
C VAL A 85 -6.28 0.23 8.74
N ALA A 86 -7.32 0.28 9.57
CA ALA A 86 -7.19 0.84 10.90
C ALA A 86 -6.16 0.01 11.69
N GLU A 87 -5.20 0.72 12.35
CA GLU A 87 -4.42 0.20 13.46
C GLU A 87 -3.29 -0.78 13.08
N ALA A 88 -2.57 -0.49 11.96
CA ALA A 88 -1.30 -1.14 11.71
C ALA A 88 -0.27 -0.77 12.81
N GLU A 89 0.41 -1.75 13.33
CA GLU A 89 1.54 -1.53 14.22
C GLU A 89 2.82 -1.41 13.39
N ILE A 90 3.46 -0.24 13.46
CA ILE A 90 4.70 0.02 12.74
C ILE A 90 5.77 0.38 13.75
N SER A 91 6.80 -0.46 13.83
CA SER A 91 7.87 -0.36 14.81
C SER A 91 9.25 -0.59 14.16
N ARG A 92 10.31 -0.24 14.88
CA ARG A 92 11.70 -0.56 14.50
C ARG A 92 12.10 -1.90 15.06
N GLN A 93 12.88 -2.65 14.29
CA GLN A 93 13.50 -3.89 14.72
C GLN A 93 14.99 -3.91 14.38
N GLY A 94 15.84 -4.15 15.38
CA GLY A 94 17.27 -4.37 15.17
C GLY A 94 18.03 -3.17 14.59
N GLY A 95 17.62 -1.94 14.85
CA GLY A 95 18.33 -0.71 14.48
C GLY A 95 18.10 -0.20 13.06
N SER A 96 17.91 -1.07 12.07
CA SER A 96 17.74 -0.65 10.66
C SER A 96 16.47 -1.15 10.00
N ASN A 97 15.77 -2.14 10.54
CA ASN A 97 14.57 -2.69 9.93
C ASN A 97 13.30 -2.02 10.44
N ILE A 98 12.28 -1.99 9.59
CA ILE A 98 10.92 -1.54 9.93
C ILE A 98 10.01 -2.77 9.88
N VAL A 99 9.32 -3.04 10.98
CA VAL A 99 8.27 -4.06 11.06
C VAL A 99 6.93 -3.39 10.89
N VAL A 100 6.15 -3.90 9.96
CA VAL A 100 4.77 -3.47 9.70
C VAL A 100 3.86 -4.65 9.95
N ALA A 101 3.06 -4.58 11.00
CA ALA A 101 2.06 -5.56 11.35
C ALA A 101 0.67 -5.06 10.94
N LEU A 102 0.04 -5.78 10.03
CA LEU A 102 -1.28 -5.48 9.49
C LEU A 102 -2.28 -6.52 10.00
N PRO A 103 -3.11 -6.18 11.00
CA PRO A 103 -4.08 -7.12 11.54
C PRO A 103 -5.21 -7.40 10.57
N GLY A 104 -5.81 -8.60 10.70
CA GLY A 104 -6.91 -9.06 9.86
C GLY A 104 -6.45 -9.59 8.50
N LYS A 105 -7.22 -9.32 7.46
CA LYS A 105 -6.91 -9.70 6.07
C LYS A 105 -6.69 -8.44 5.23
N PRO A 106 -5.47 -7.89 5.21
CA PRO A 106 -5.17 -6.73 4.37
C PRO A 106 -5.38 -7.08 2.90
N SER A 107 -5.86 -6.12 2.11
CA SER A 107 -5.97 -6.30 0.65
C SER A 107 -4.57 -6.37 0.01
N GLN A 108 -4.46 -7.02 -1.16
CA GLN A 108 -3.20 -7.03 -1.90
C GLN A 108 -2.72 -5.62 -2.23
N GLU A 109 -3.63 -4.70 -2.52
CA GLU A 109 -3.31 -3.29 -2.76
C GLU A 109 -2.65 -2.64 -1.55
N THR A 110 -3.14 -2.93 -0.32
CA THR A 110 -2.51 -2.45 0.92
C THR A 110 -1.13 -3.04 1.12
N LEU A 111 -0.97 -4.34 0.90
CA LEU A 111 0.33 -5.01 1.00
C LEU A 111 1.33 -4.42 -0.01
N ASP A 112 0.90 -4.22 -1.25
CA ASP A 112 1.74 -3.62 -2.29
C ASP A 112 2.09 -2.16 -1.98
N LEU A 113 1.17 -1.42 -1.38
CA LEU A 113 1.40 -0.04 -0.93
C LEU A 113 2.46 0.04 0.19
N VAL A 114 2.47 -0.93 1.10
CA VAL A 114 3.47 -1.01 2.17
C VAL A 114 4.82 -1.51 1.66
N ARG A 115 4.83 -2.46 0.74
CA ARG A 115 6.05 -3.00 0.11
C ARG A 115 6.72 -1.98 -0.79
N SER A 116 5.94 -1.12 -1.43
CA SER A 116 6.48 -0.16 -2.39
C SER A 116 7.23 0.96 -1.68
N SER A 117 8.44 1.24 -2.13
CA SER A 117 9.23 2.39 -1.67
C SER A 117 8.65 3.73 -2.13
N ALA A 118 7.71 3.70 -3.09
CA ALA A 118 7.11 4.85 -3.75
C ALA A 118 8.12 5.90 -4.21
N VAL A 119 9.22 5.42 -4.76
CA VAL A 119 10.20 6.30 -5.38
C VAL A 119 9.61 6.79 -6.70
N LEU A 120 9.29 8.06 -6.72
CA LEU A 120 8.72 8.72 -7.88
C LEU A 120 9.79 9.45 -8.66
N TYR A 121 9.89 9.12 -9.93
CA TYR A 121 10.74 9.83 -10.89
C TYR A 121 9.93 10.28 -12.09
N PHE A 122 10.30 11.43 -12.60
CA PHE A 122 9.82 11.92 -13.88
C PHE A 122 10.96 11.85 -14.90
N ARG A 123 10.73 11.12 -15.98
CA ARG A 123 11.76 10.79 -16.96
C ARG A 123 11.28 11.08 -18.40
N PRO A 124 12.08 11.66 -19.27
CA PRO A 124 11.71 11.78 -20.68
C PRO A 124 11.66 10.40 -21.35
N VAL A 125 10.72 10.21 -22.25
CA VAL A 125 10.62 9.00 -23.05
C VAL A 125 11.56 9.10 -24.25
N ILE A 126 12.45 8.11 -24.39
CA ILE A 126 13.33 8.02 -25.56
C ILE A 126 12.71 7.08 -26.59
N ARG A 127 12.26 5.90 -26.18
CA ARG A 127 11.60 4.92 -27.05
C ARG A 127 10.46 4.22 -26.32
N VAL A 128 9.47 3.75 -27.09
CA VAL A 128 8.36 2.94 -26.57
C VAL A 128 8.08 1.78 -27.54
N TYR A 129 7.82 0.61 -26.96
CA TYR A 129 7.46 -0.60 -27.69
C TYR A 129 6.14 -1.13 -27.14
N ASN A 130 5.12 -1.23 -27.98
CA ASN A 130 3.79 -1.75 -27.59
C ASN A 130 3.70 -3.28 -27.64
N ALA A 131 4.71 -3.94 -28.19
CA ALA A 131 4.81 -5.39 -28.24
C ALA A 131 6.27 -5.82 -28.14
N ASN A 132 6.52 -6.91 -27.43
CA ASN A 132 7.84 -7.51 -27.35
C ASN A 132 8.14 -8.40 -28.57
N ALA A 133 9.42 -8.76 -28.77
CA ALA A 133 9.87 -9.56 -29.90
C ALA A 133 9.18 -10.95 -29.95
N HIS A 134 8.82 -11.54 -28.81
CA HIS A 134 8.09 -12.81 -28.74
C HIS A 134 6.68 -12.70 -29.33
N THR A 135 5.98 -11.63 -29.00
CA THR A 135 4.62 -11.36 -29.53
C THR A 135 4.66 -11.09 -31.03
N ILE A 136 5.65 -10.29 -31.49
CA ILE A 136 5.83 -9.96 -32.91
C ILE A 136 6.19 -11.22 -33.69
N ALA A 137 7.15 -12.03 -33.21
CA ALA A 137 7.53 -13.30 -33.84
C ALA A 137 6.36 -14.28 -33.96
N LYS A 138 5.57 -14.39 -32.90
CA LYS A 138 4.37 -15.24 -32.89
C LYS A 138 3.35 -14.79 -33.95
N ALA A 139 3.07 -13.51 -34.04
CA ALA A 139 2.14 -12.95 -35.01
C ALA A 139 2.63 -13.14 -36.46
N GLN A 140 3.91 -12.88 -36.71
CA GLN A 140 4.51 -13.11 -38.04
C GLN A 140 4.49 -14.57 -38.45
N ASN A 141 4.84 -15.50 -37.56
CA ASN A 141 4.84 -16.92 -37.84
C ASN A 141 3.40 -17.45 -38.04
N GLN A 142 2.39 -16.89 -37.36
CA GLN A 142 0.99 -17.20 -37.63
C GLN A 142 0.55 -16.72 -38.99
N ALA A 143 0.94 -15.50 -39.41
CA ALA A 143 0.65 -14.96 -40.73
C ALA A 143 1.30 -15.81 -41.84
N ILE A 144 2.56 -16.26 -41.62
CA ILE A 144 3.27 -17.15 -42.54
C ILE A 144 2.51 -18.50 -42.69
N LYS A 145 2.07 -19.09 -41.59
CA LYS A 145 1.27 -20.31 -41.62
C LYS A 145 -0.07 -20.13 -42.33
N ALA A 146 -0.76 -19.02 -42.04
CA ALA A 146 -2.04 -18.69 -42.68
C ALA A 146 -1.87 -18.50 -44.19
N ALA A 147 -0.80 -17.83 -44.65
CA ALA A 147 -0.49 -17.65 -46.06
C ALA A 147 -0.12 -18.97 -46.74
N ALA A 148 0.54 -19.90 -46.05
CA ALA A 148 0.88 -21.23 -46.56
C ALA A 148 -0.35 -22.16 -46.67
N THR A 149 -1.39 -21.94 -45.87
CA THR A 149 -2.63 -22.73 -45.89
C THR A 149 -3.74 -22.12 -46.74
N ALA A 150 -3.58 -20.88 -47.20
CA ALA A 150 -4.51 -20.25 -48.14
C ALA A 150 -4.44 -20.92 -49.50
N LYS A 151 -5.41 -21.77 -49.83
CA LYS A 151 -5.62 -22.33 -51.17
C LYS A 151 -5.78 -21.17 -52.16
N PRO A 152 -5.12 -21.20 -53.33
CA PRO A 152 -5.32 -20.16 -54.31
C PRO A 152 -6.74 -20.27 -54.90
N THR A 153 -7.63 -19.44 -54.42
CA THR A 153 -8.97 -19.28 -54.98
C THR A 153 -8.93 -17.98 -55.78
N ALA A 154 -8.56 -18.06 -57.04
CA ALA A 154 -8.90 -17.00 -57.98
C ALA A 154 -8.76 -17.50 -59.41
N LYS A 155 -9.86 -17.98 -59.93
CA LYS A 155 -10.13 -17.91 -61.37
C LYS A 155 -10.96 -16.64 -61.57
N ALA A 156 -10.27 -15.50 -61.76
CA ALA A 156 -10.96 -14.30 -62.19
C ALA A 156 -11.22 -14.45 -63.67
N THR A 157 -12.43 -14.83 -64.02
CA THR A 157 -12.95 -14.77 -65.36
C THR A 157 -13.34 -13.32 -65.67
N ALA A 158 -12.45 -12.56 -66.26
CA ALA A 158 -12.77 -11.26 -66.85
C ALA A 158 -13.42 -11.51 -68.19
N LYS A 159 -14.73 -11.32 -68.27
CA LYS A 159 -15.51 -11.30 -69.52
C LYS A 159 -15.33 -9.89 -70.12
N ALA A 160 -14.45 -9.77 -71.07
CA ALA A 160 -14.32 -8.55 -71.87
C ALA A 160 -15.38 -8.60 -72.99
N THR A 161 -16.27 -7.65 -72.97
CA THR A 161 -17.17 -7.34 -74.10
C THR A 161 -16.71 -5.95 -74.63
N GLY A 162 -16.28 -5.90 -75.86
CA GLY A 162 -15.94 -4.60 -76.47
C GLY A 162 -15.22 -4.74 -77.82
N THR A 163 -15.92 -4.62 -78.78
CA THR A 163 -15.93 -4.48 -80.22
C THR A 163 -14.63 -4.02 -80.89
N ALA A 164 -14.38 -4.65 -82.05
CA ALA A 164 -13.30 -4.56 -82.98
C ALA A 164 -12.98 -3.18 -83.58
N THR A 165 -11.70 -2.97 -83.96
CA THR A 165 -11.36 -2.45 -85.32
C THR A 165 -9.94 -2.88 -85.69
N ALA A 166 -9.75 -3.36 -86.93
CA ALA A 166 -8.63 -4.05 -87.45
C ALA A 166 -7.52 -3.08 -88.02
N SER A 167 -6.32 -3.60 -88.11
CA SER A 167 -5.38 -3.63 -89.20
C SER A 167 -3.90 -3.51 -88.79
N PRO A 168 -2.90 -3.86 -89.57
CA PRO A 168 -2.24 -5.19 -89.54
C PRO A 168 -0.70 -5.13 -89.32
N ALA A 169 -0.17 -6.35 -89.06
CA ALA A 169 1.18 -6.84 -89.41
C ALA A 169 2.42 -6.24 -88.72
N ALA A 170 3.04 -7.04 -87.86
CA ALA A 170 4.50 -7.21 -87.89
C ALA A 170 4.88 -8.52 -87.13
N THR A 171 5.77 -9.21 -87.69
CA THR A 171 6.47 -10.49 -87.56
C THR A 171 6.87 -10.94 -86.17
N PRO A 172 6.89 -12.25 -85.82
CA PRO A 172 7.18 -12.79 -84.51
C PRO A 172 8.68 -12.83 -84.19
N ALA A 173 9.01 -12.43 -82.94
CA ALA A 173 10.27 -12.73 -82.29
C ALA A 173 10.12 -13.68 -81.15
N PRO A 174 11.10 -14.52 -80.78
CA PRO A 174 10.91 -15.77 -80.01
C PRO A 174 10.59 -15.54 -78.55
N SER A 175 9.68 -16.38 -78.05
CA SER A 175 9.33 -16.53 -76.63
C SER A 175 10.55 -16.85 -75.80
N ALA A 176 10.94 -15.92 -74.96
CA ALA A 176 11.72 -16.20 -73.77
C ALA A 176 10.76 -16.66 -72.65
N THR A 177 10.77 -17.96 -72.36
CA THR A 177 10.13 -18.54 -71.25
C THR A 177 10.82 -18.00 -69.99
N ALA A 178 10.25 -16.97 -69.37
CA ALA A 178 10.69 -16.53 -68.04
C ALA A 178 10.33 -17.64 -67.05
N ALA A 179 11.35 -18.39 -66.64
CA ALA A 179 11.27 -19.32 -65.53
C ALA A 179 10.83 -18.51 -64.28
N ALA A 180 9.63 -18.82 -63.77
CA ALA A 180 9.17 -18.28 -62.50
C ALA A 180 10.17 -18.69 -61.40
N THR A 181 10.92 -17.73 -60.92
CA THR A 181 11.80 -17.89 -59.76
C THR A 181 10.92 -18.40 -58.60
N PRO A 182 11.26 -19.51 -57.93
CA PRO A 182 10.48 -20.00 -56.83
C PRO A 182 10.45 -18.93 -55.75
N LYS A 183 9.25 -18.43 -55.45
CA LYS A 183 9.01 -17.48 -54.37
C LYS A 183 9.42 -18.18 -53.06
N ALA A 184 10.56 -17.76 -52.51
CA ALA A 184 11.10 -18.33 -51.28
C ALA A 184 10.01 -18.37 -50.20
N THR A 185 9.71 -19.54 -49.69
CA THR A 185 8.79 -19.72 -48.59
C THR A 185 9.34 -18.95 -47.38
N PRO A 186 8.60 -18.00 -46.80
CA PRO A 186 9.13 -17.20 -45.71
C PRO A 186 9.43 -18.12 -44.51
N THR A 187 10.67 -18.09 -44.05
CA THR A 187 11.18 -18.89 -42.94
C THR A 187 10.63 -18.33 -41.63
N PRO A 188 10.18 -19.19 -40.69
CA PRO A 188 9.78 -18.74 -39.36
C PRO A 188 10.88 -17.95 -38.67
N VAL A 189 10.52 -16.83 -38.06
CA VAL A 189 11.46 -15.91 -37.38
C VAL A 189 11.38 -16.11 -35.89
N THR A 190 12.55 -16.19 -35.22
CA THR A 190 12.61 -16.27 -33.74
C THR A 190 12.56 -14.87 -33.13
N ALA A 191 12.13 -14.81 -31.83
CA ALA A 191 12.13 -13.55 -31.08
C ALA A 191 13.54 -12.93 -31.01
N THR A 192 14.56 -13.76 -30.80
CA THR A 192 15.95 -13.33 -30.74
C THR A 192 16.40 -12.69 -32.08
N GLN A 193 16.08 -13.32 -33.21
CA GLN A 193 16.41 -12.76 -34.53
C GLN A 193 15.73 -11.42 -34.78
N LEU A 194 14.46 -11.29 -34.36
CA LEU A 194 13.75 -10.02 -34.46
C LEU A 194 14.37 -8.95 -33.55
N ALA A 195 14.61 -9.28 -32.30
CA ALA A 195 15.19 -8.36 -31.32
C ALA A 195 16.58 -7.88 -31.81
N THR A 196 17.43 -8.80 -32.29
CA THR A 196 18.73 -8.43 -32.88
C THR A 196 18.57 -7.50 -34.10
N ARG A 197 17.68 -7.83 -35.02
CA ARG A 197 17.46 -7.02 -36.23
C ARG A 197 16.96 -5.60 -35.94
N TYR A 198 16.11 -5.43 -34.92
CA TYR A 198 15.58 -4.12 -34.56
C TYR A 198 16.51 -3.34 -33.62
N ALA A 199 17.38 -4.04 -32.89
CA ALA A 199 18.31 -3.42 -31.96
C ALA A 199 19.65 -3.02 -32.62
N ASP A 200 20.07 -3.73 -33.68
CA ASP A 200 21.27 -3.43 -34.47
C ASP A 200 21.01 -2.18 -35.35
N VAL A 201 21.17 -1.01 -34.75
CA VAL A 201 20.88 0.29 -35.39
C VAL A 201 21.96 0.64 -36.45
N ASN A 202 23.21 0.26 -36.18
CA ASN A 202 24.36 0.53 -37.04
C ASN A 202 24.56 -0.56 -38.12
N GLN A 203 23.76 -1.64 -38.09
CA GLN A 203 23.75 -2.75 -39.06
C GLN A 203 25.09 -3.49 -39.19
N ASN A 204 25.87 -3.55 -38.09
CA ASN A 204 27.15 -4.26 -38.07
C ASN A 204 27.03 -5.76 -37.72
N GLY A 205 25.82 -6.25 -37.45
CA GLY A 205 25.52 -7.64 -37.09
C GLY A 205 25.83 -7.97 -35.62
N LYS A 206 26.17 -6.99 -34.80
CA LYS A 206 26.45 -7.12 -33.36
C LYS A 206 25.55 -6.19 -32.56
N ILE A 207 25.33 -6.53 -31.29
CA ILE A 207 24.60 -5.67 -30.35
C ILE A 207 25.62 -4.96 -29.47
N ASP A 208 25.79 -3.68 -29.71
CA ASP A 208 26.79 -2.86 -29.02
C ASP A 208 26.27 -2.32 -27.69
N THR A 209 27.19 -2.16 -26.72
CA THR A 209 26.89 -1.57 -25.38
C THR A 209 27.24 -0.07 -25.34
N THR A 210 27.84 0.45 -26.38
CA THR A 210 28.18 1.88 -26.49
C THR A 210 26.93 2.71 -26.80
N PRO A 211 26.88 3.99 -26.38
CA PRO A 211 25.81 4.91 -26.75
C PRO A 211 25.59 5.01 -28.27
N LEU A 212 24.33 5.13 -28.70
CA LEU A 212 23.98 5.19 -30.15
C LEU A 212 24.50 6.45 -30.86
N THR A 213 24.66 7.54 -30.13
CA THR A 213 25.14 8.82 -30.64
C THR A 213 26.19 9.43 -29.72
N ALA A 214 26.86 10.47 -30.14
CA ALA A 214 27.81 11.21 -29.32
C ALA A 214 27.16 11.72 -28.03
N THR A 215 27.98 11.91 -27.00
CA THR A 215 27.57 12.38 -25.68
C THR A 215 26.71 13.64 -25.78
N SER A 216 25.57 13.63 -25.12
CA SER A 216 24.63 14.75 -25.06
C SER A 216 24.13 14.93 -23.62
N ASN A 217 23.97 16.18 -23.21
CA ASN A 217 23.35 16.52 -21.91
C ASN A 217 21.82 16.47 -21.95
N ASP A 218 21.21 16.27 -23.11
CA ASP A 218 19.77 16.11 -23.24
C ASP A 218 19.37 14.69 -22.80
N ALA A 219 18.58 14.62 -21.75
CA ALA A 219 18.05 13.37 -21.22
C ALA A 219 17.12 12.62 -22.21
N SER A 220 16.60 13.31 -23.25
CA SER A 220 15.76 12.73 -24.31
C SER A 220 16.60 12.21 -25.50
N SER A 221 17.93 12.36 -25.44
CA SER A 221 18.83 12.00 -26.53
C SER A 221 19.07 10.50 -26.64
N ASP A 222 19.27 10.00 -27.87
CA ASP A 222 19.71 8.62 -28.10
C ASP A 222 21.15 8.36 -27.58
N ALA A 223 21.90 9.40 -27.20
CA ALA A 223 23.17 9.29 -26.49
C ALA A 223 23.04 8.63 -25.09
N GLN A 224 21.83 8.57 -24.54
CA GLN A 224 21.57 7.95 -23.24
C GLN A 224 21.37 6.44 -23.33
N ILE A 225 21.23 5.86 -24.53
CA ILE A 225 20.86 4.46 -24.74
C ILE A 225 21.84 3.75 -25.66
N SER A 226 21.93 2.42 -25.56
CA SER A 226 22.73 1.54 -26.39
C SER A 226 21.85 0.54 -27.13
N GLU A 227 22.41 -0.13 -28.14
CA GLU A 227 21.74 -1.24 -28.84
C GLU A 227 21.37 -2.37 -27.89
N LYS A 228 22.23 -2.67 -26.91
CA LYS A 228 21.97 -3.65 -25.88
C LYS A 228 20.69 -3.30 -25.09
N MET A 229 20.50 -2.04 -24.75
CA MET A 229 19.29 -1.59 -24.05
C MET A 229 18.03 -1.73 -24.91
N ILE A 230 18.13 -1.47 -26.22
CA ILE A 230 17.02 -1.70 -27.15
C ILE A 230 16.70 -3.19 -27.26
N TYR A 231 17.72 -4.04 -27.36
CA TYR A 231 17.57 -5.49 -27.41
C TYR A 231 16.87 -6.00 -26.13
N ASP A 232 17.33 -5.57 -24.95
CA ASP A 232 16.76 -5.97 -23.68
C ASP A 232 15.29 -5.51 -23.55
N ALA A 233 14.97 -4.30 -23.98
CA ALA A 233 13.60 -3.79 -23.99
C ALA A 233 12.67 -4.62 -24.92
N LEU A 234 13.15 -5.02 -26.10
CA LEU A 234 12.40 -5.84 -27.04
C LEU A 234 12.19 -7.28 -26.53
N MET A 235 13.13 -7.80 -25.74
CA MET A 235 13.03 -9.14 -25.14
C MET A 235 12.20 -9.16 -23.85
N LEU A 236 12.00 -7.99 -23.20
CA LEU A 236 11.26 -7.90 -21.94
C LEU A 236 9.77 -8.14 -22.16
N ASP A 237 9.20 -9.07 -21.40
CA ASP A 237 7.77 -9.35 -21.40
C ASP A 237 7.06 -8.63 -20.24
N CYS A 238 6.52 -7.46 -20.49
CA CYS A 238 5.78 -6.66 -19.53
C CYS A 238 4.35 -7.16 -19.26
N LYS A 239 3.92 -8.27 -19.86
CA LYS A 239 2.69 -8.98 -19.46
C LYS A 239 2.93 -10.04 -18.40
N ASN A 240 4.19 -10.41 -18.18
CA ASN A 240 4.56 -11.36 -17.14
C ASN A 240 4.54 -10.66 -15.76
N PRO A 241 3.73 -11.13 -14.78
CA PRO A 241 3.63 -10.51 -13.46
C PRO A 241 4.96 -10.41 -12.71
N LYS A 242 5.93 -11.28 -13.03
CA LYS A 242 7.28 -11.21 -12.42
C LYS A 242 8.01 -9.92 -12.79
N ASN A 243 7.77 -9.37 -13.98
CA ASN A 243 8.39 -8.15 -14.48
C ASN A 243 7.63 -6.88 -14.06
N LEU A 244 6.45 -7.03 -13.46
CA LEU A 244 5.63 -5.94 -12.92
C LEU A 244 5.84 -5.71 -11.42
N LYS A 245 6.82 -6.35 -10.80
CA LYS A 245 7.15 -6.13 -9.39
C LYS A 245 7.82 -4.79 -9.12
N GLY A 246 8.33 -4.15 -10.18
CA GLY A 246 9.11 -2.92 -10.06
C GLY A 246 10.47 -3.14 -9.42
N GLY A 247 11.11 -2.07 -9.01
CA GLY A 247 12.41 -2.09 -8.34
C GLY A 247 13.09 -0.73 -8.32
N ALA A 248 14.16 -0.64 -7.54
CA ALA A 248 14.99 0.55 -7.47
C ALA A 248 15.66 0.83 -8.83
N GLN A 249 15.64 2.08 -9.24
CA GLN A 249 16.27 2.55 -10.48
C GLN A 249 17.27 3.66 -10.19
N ASP A 250 18.43 3.62 -10.86
CA ASP A 250 19.40 4.71 -10.80
C ASP A 250 18.81 5.98 -11.46
N PRO A 251 18.64 7.08 -10.72
CA PRO A 251 18.10 8.31 -11.29
C PRO A 251 18.98 8.94 -12.36
N LYS A 252 20.28 8.69 -12.36
CA LYS A 252 21.25 9.31 -13.26
C LYS A 252 21.42 8.58 -14.58
N LYS A 253 20.84 7.38 -14.73
CA LYS A 253 20.99 6.55 -15.92
C LYS A 253 19.67 6.37 -16.65
N ALA A 254 19.75 6.10 -17.95
CA ALA A 254 18.61 5.61 -18.70
C ALA A 254 18.20 4.23 -18.20
N VAL A 255 16.89 3.92 -18.24
CA VAL A 255 16.33 2.68 -17.71
C VAL A 255 15.25 2.11 -18.62
N ILE A 256 15.01 0.81 -18.51
CA ILE A 256 13.88 0.14 -19.12
C ILE A 256 12.78 0.02 -18.06
N SER A 257 11.54 0.35 -18.41
CA SER A 257 10.38 0.32 -17.53
C SER A 257 9.18 -0.29 -18.22
N CYS A 258 8.46 -1.16 -17.51
CA CYS A 258 7.18 -1.69 -17.96
C CYS A 258 6.04 -0.72 -17.63
N ALA A 259 5.03 -0.66 -18.52
CA ALA A 259 3.76 -0.02 -18.19
C ALA A 259 3.07 -0.76 -17.03
N ARG A 260 2.63 -0.02 -16.03
CA ARG A 260 1.96 -0.56 -14.84
C ARG A 260 0.53 -1.03 -15.11
N ASP A 261 -0.10 -0.51 -16.15
CA ASP A 261 -1.49 -0.76 -16.55
C ASP A 261 -1.74 -2.17 -17.14
N GLY A 262 -0.69 -2.99 -17.27
CA GLY A 262 -0.78 -4.33 -17.87
C GLY A 262 -0.95 -4.32 -19.40
N SER A 263 -0.85 -3.18 -20.07
CA SER A 263 -0.88 -3.07 -21.55
C SER A 263 0.25 -3.88 -22.21
N GLY A 264 1.35 -4.11 -21.48
CA GLY A 264 2.54 -4.78 -21.98
C GLY A 264 3.49 -3.83 -22.71
N ALA A 265 3.24 -2.53 -22.67
CA ALA A 265 4.15 -1.54 -23.23
C ALA A 265 5.47 -1.48 -22.45
N VAL A 266 6.56 -1.35 -23.18
CA VAL A 266 7.94 -1.24 -22.68
C VAL A 266 8.48 0.14 -23.04
N TYR A 267 8.94 0.87 -22.04
CA TYR A 267 9.53 2.19 -22.21
C TYR A 267 11.04 2.14 -22.01
N ILE A 268 11.79 2.80 -22.87
CA ILE A 268 13.16 3.20 -22.60
C ILE A 268 13.13 4.68 -22.24
N LEU A 269 13.52 4.97 -21.01
CA LEU A 269 13.42 6.28 -20.37
C LEU A 269 14.82 6.84 -20.14
N GLY A 270 14.96 8.13 -20.32
CA GLY A 270 16.18 8.85 -19.99
C GLY A 270 16.44 8.98 -18.49
N PRO A 271 17.56 9.61 -18.09
CA PRO A 271 17.79 9.99 -16.70
C PRO A 271 16.63 10.76 -16.10
N ALA A 272 16.42 10.63 -14.79
CA ALA A 272 15.37 11.34 -14.09
C ALA A 272 15.70 12.84 -14.02
N GLU A 273 14.75 13.67 -14.41
CA GLU A 273 14.90 15.12 -14.40
C GLU A 273 14.13 15.79 -13.24
N LEU A 274 13.08 15.11 -12.71
CA LEU A 274 12.38 15.50 -11.50
C LEU A 274 12.20 14.30 -10.60
N LYS A 275 12.11 14.56 -9.32
CA LYS A 275 11.89 13.57 -8.26
C LYS A 275 10.55 13.81 -7.58
N GLY A 276 10.04 12.83 -6.87
CA GLY A 276 8.82 13.00 -6.07
C GLY A 276 8.93 14.08 -5.00
N THR A 277 10.14 14.34 -4.48
CA THR A 277 10.41 15.44 -3.53
C THR A 277 10.17 16.82 -4.11
N ASP A 278 10.06 16.95 -5.44
CA ASP A 278 9.75 18.20 -6.13
C ASP A 278 8.24 18.48 -6.20
N LEU A 279 7.41 17.50 -5.78
CA LEU A 279 5.96 17.66 -5.59
C LEU A 279 5.65 18.24 -4.21
N THR A 280 4.67 19.16 -4.18
CA THR A 280 4.07 19.67 -2.95
C THR A 280 2.79 18.91 -2.62
N SER A 281 1.98 18.59 -3.63
CA SER A 281 0.73 17.85 -3.46
C SER A 281 0.35 17.08 -4.71
N ALA A 282 -0.44 16.02 -4.50
CA ALA A 282 -1.13 15.29 -5.55
C ALA A 282 -2.56 15.01 -5.10
N THR A 283 -3.56 15.39 -5.89
CA THR A 283 -4.97 15.24 -5.56
C THR A 283 -5.74 14.65 -6.73
N SER A 284 -6.70 13.78 -6.44
CA SER A 284 -7.63 13.30 -7.47
C SER A 284 -8.79 14.29 -7.62
N ALA A 285 -9.17 14.57 -8.84
CA ALA A 285 -10.26 15.46 -9.18
C ALA A 285 -10.96 15.01 -10.48
N LEU A 286 -12.16 15.50 -10.74
CA LEU A 286 -12.75 15.43 -12.07
C LEU A 286 -12.09 16.49 -12.96
N GLU A 287 -11.76 16.09 -14.17
CA GLU A 287 -11.24 17.02 -15.16
C GLU A 287 -12.25 18.13 -15.42
N GLN A 288 -11.78 19.36 -15.50
CA GLN A 288 -12.60 20.52 -15.80
C GLN A 288 -12.34 20.99 -17.23
N THR A 289 -13.42 21.31 -17.94
CA THR A 289 -13.34 22.01 -19.22
C THR A 289 -12.88 23.46 -19.03
N SER A 290 -12.43 24.11 -20.10
CA SER A 290 -12.07 25.54 -20.07
C SER A 290 -13.21 26.47 -19.63
N GLN A 291 -14.46 25.98 -19.64
CA GLN A 291 -15.66 26.69 -19.20
C GLN A 291 -16.06 26.37 -17.74
N GLY A 292 -15.24 25.61 -17.00
CA GLY A 292 -15.47 25.28 -15.59
C GLY A 292 -16.47 24.13 -15.35
N SER A 293 -16.98 23.47 -16.40
CA SER A 293 -17.81 22.29 -16.26
C SER A 293 -16.94 21.05 -16.02
N ASN A 294 -17.34 20.20 -15.07
CA ASN A 294 -16.66 18.95 -14.85
C ASN A 294 -16.94 17.97 -16.00
N THR A 295 -15.87 17.36 -16.51
CA THR A 295 -15.99 16.17 -17.38
C THR A 295 -16.26 14.95 -16.49
N ASN A 296 -16.63 13.83 -17.12
CA ASN A 296 -16.81 12.57 -16.36
C ASN A 296 -15.52 11.77 -16.25
N GLN A 297 -14.35 12.43 -16.39
CA GLN A 297 -13.02 11.80 -16.36
C GLN A 297 -12.29 12.15 -15.08
N TRP A 298 -11.79 11.12 -14.39
CA TRP A 298 -10.94 11.30 -13.22
C TRP A 298 -9.49 11.53 -13.64
N ILE A 299 -8.88 12.54 -13.03
CA ILE A 299 -7.47 12.91 -13.22
C ILE A 299 -6.78 12.98 -11.87
N VAL A 300 -5.43 12.96 -11.88
CA VAL A 300 -4.61 13.32 -10.73
C VAL A 300 -3.93 14.65 -11.03
N SER A 301 -4.23 15.67 -10.23
CA SER A 301 -3.60 16.98 -10.29
C SER A 301 -2.34 16.99 -9.44
N LEU A 302 -1.24 17.45 -9.99
CA LEU A 302 0.06 17.58 -9.34
C LEU A 302 0.40 19.06 -9.15
N GLU A 303 0.94 19.38 -7.99
CA GLU A 303 1.49 20.70 -7.70
C GLU A 303 2.96 20.58 -7.30
N PHE A 304 3.82 21.33 -7.99
CA PHE A 304 5.26 21.29 -7.78
C PHE A 304 5.70 22.41 -6.82
N ASN A 305 6.76 22.15 -6.06
CA ASN A 305 7.44 23.16 -5.30
C ASN A 305 8.18 24.17 -6.23
N LYS A 306 8.79 25.20 -5.67
CA LYS A 306 9.47 26.25 -6.45
C LYS A 306 10.56 25.70 -7.38
N GLN A 307 11.36 24.74 -6.90
CA GLN A 307 12.42 24.11 -7.70
C GLN A 307 11.82 23.25 -8.81
N GLY A 308 10.88 22.36 -8.47
CA GLY A 308 10.19 21.51 -9.44
C GLY A 308 9.45 22.31 -10.51
N THR A 309 8.83 23.44 -10.15
CA THR A 309 8.20 24.36 -11.11
C THR A 309 9.20 24.90 -12.13
N ALA A 310 10.35 25.37 -11.64
CA ALA A 310 11.38 25.94 -12.52
C ALA A 310 11.98 24.88 -13.46
N ASP A 311 12.22 23.69 -12.94
CA ASP A 311 12.80 22.60 -13.72
C ASP A 311 11.76 22.02 -14.69
N PHE A 312 10.51 21.82 -14.28
CA PHE A 312 9.45 21.33 -15.17
C PHE A 312 9.13 22.31 -16.29
N SER A 313 9.24 23.62 -16.05
CA SER A 313 9.09 24.63 -17.09
C SER A 313 10.15 24.45 -18.21
N LYS A 314 11.41 24.23 -17.85
CA LYS A 314 12.51 23.99 -18.82
C LYS A 314 12.28 22.68 -19.59
N ILE A 315 11.91 21.61 -18.85
CA ILE A 315 11.68 20.28 -19.42
C ILE A 315 10.50 20.31 -20.39
N SER A 316 9.37 20.85 -19.99
CA SER A 316 8.17 20.93 -20.84
C SER A 316 8.41 21.75 -22.11
N THR A 317 9.14 22.87 -22.00
CA THR A 317 9.54 23.68 -23.17
C THR A 317 10.45 22.90 -24.12
N ARG A 318 11.41 22.13 -23.59
CA ARG A 318 12.28 21.28 -24.42
C ARG A 318 11.51 20.14 -25.10
N LEU A 319 10.66 19.41 -24.35
CA LEU A 319 9.89 18.30 -24.89
C LEU A 319 8.86 18.76 -25.93
N LEU A 320 8.33 19.97 -25.81
CA LEU A 320 7.41 20.55 -26.79
C LEU A 320 8.00 20.63 -28.19
N GLN A 321 9.34 20.75 -28.34
CA GLN A 321 10.02 20.76 -29.64
C GLN A 321 9.82 19.45 -30.43
N TYR A 322 9.55 18.33 -29.71
CA TYR A 322 9.30 17.03 -30.34
C TYR A 322 7.82 16.82 -30.72
N ARG A 323 6.90 17.73 -30.37
CA ARG A 323 5.46 17.56 -30.60
C ARG A 323 5.10 17.27 -32.05
N ASN A 324 5.76 17.95 -33.00
CA ASN A 324 5.53 17.82 -34.43
C ASN A 324 6.55 16.91 -35.12
N ASN A 325 7.40 16.23 -34.38
CA ASN A 325 8.41 15.34 -34.93
C ASN A 325 7.79 13.97 -35.26
N GLN A 326 7.43 13.77 -36.53
CA GLN A 326 6.83 12.52 -37.01
C GLN A 326 7.78 11.31 -36.91
N SER A 327 9.09 11.51 -36.87
CA SER A 327 10.10 10.45 -36.79
C SER A 327 10.29 9.94 -35.35
N ALA A 328 9.96 10.74 -34.33
CA ALA A 328 10.12 10.38 -32.93
C ALA A 328 9.06 11.05 -32.04
N PRO A 329 7.76 10.79 -32.28
CA PRO A 329 6.67 11.46 -31.57
C PRO A 329 6.66 11.11 -30.09
N GLN A 330 7.20 9.96 -29.69
CA GLN A 330 7.32 9.52 -28.30
C GLN A 330 8.26 10.40 -27.48
N LYS A 331 9.22 11.11 -28.08
CA LYS A 331 10.13 12.02 -27.38
C LYS A 331 9.43 13.25 -26.81
N ASN A 332 8.19 13.54 -27.24
CA ASN A 332 7.34 14.55 -26.63
C ASN A 332 6.71 14.10 -25.30
N GLN A 333 6.90 12.84 -24.91
CA GLN A 333 6.27 12.27 -23.70
C GLN A 333 7.19 12.40 -22.49
N PHE A 334 6.58 12.60 -21.31
CA PHE A 334 7.26 12.66 -20.03
C PHE A 334 6.68 11.60 -19.09
N ALA A 335 7.43 10.54 -18.88
CA ALA A 335 6.99 9.38 -18.12
C ALA A 335 7.03 9.66 -16.62
N ILE A 336 5.96 9.27 -15.95
CA ILE A 336 5.83 9.25 -14.51
C ILE A 336 6.08 7.81 -14.06
N VAL A 337 7.20 7.61 -13.38
CA VAL A 337 7.70 6.29 -12.98
C VAL A 337 7.60 6.16 -11.47
N LEU A 338 6.81 5.21 -11.02
CA LEU A 338 6.64 4.89 -9.61
C LEU A 338 7.18 3.47 -9.36
N ASP A 339 8.13 3.35 -8.44
CA ASP A 339 8.77 2.07 -8.09
C ASP A 339 9.34 1.31 -9.30
N GLY A 340 9.87 2.03 -10.27
CA GLY A 340 10.47 1.43 -11.47
C GLY A 340 9.48 1.05 -12.57
N LEU A 341 8.17 1.26 -12.35
CA LEU A 341 7.13 1.03 -13.35
C LEU A 341 6.56 2.34 -13.87
N THR A 342 6.32 2.41 -15.17
CA THR A 342 5.70 3.58 -15.81
C THR A 342 4.21 3.57 -15.54
N VAL A 343 3.74 4.57 -14.78
CA VAL A 343 2.31 4.75 -14.46
C VAL A 343 1.59 5.43 -15.59
N SER A 344 2.20 6.48 -16.16
CA SER A 344 1.66 7.25 -17.29
C SER A 344 2.81 7.93 -18.02
N ALA A 345 2.65 8.17 -19.30
CA ALA A 345 3.62 8.91 -20.12
C ALA A 345 2.88 9.91 -21.03
N PRO A 346 2.30 10.99 -20.45
CA PRO A 346 1.57 11.98 -21.22
C PRO A 346 2.49 12.76 -22.17
N GLY A 347 1.96 13.14 -23.33
CA GLY A 347 2.60 14.11 -24.22
C GLY A 347 2.46 15.53 -23.66
N ILE A 348 3.44 16.37 -23.93
CA ILE A 348 3.43 17.80 -23.57
C ILE A 348 2.73 18.59 -24.67
N GLU A 349 1.60 19.20 -24.35
CA GLU A 349 0.81 19.99 -25.30
C GLU A 349 1.19 21.47 -25.31
N SER A 350 1.65 21.98 -24.19
CA SER A 350 2.08 23.35 -23.99
C SER A 350 3.16 23.43 -22.93
N ALA A 351 3.94 24.51 -22.92
CA ALA A 351 4.92 24.75 -21.86
C ALA A 351 4.20 24.95 -20.51
N ILE A 352 4.60 24.17 -19.51
CA ILE A 352 3.98 24.19 -18.17
C ILE A 352 4.85 25.06 -17.25
N THR A 353 4.47 26.34 -17.11
CA THR A 353 5.24 27.31 -16.33
C THR A 353 4.65 27.59 -14.96
N GLY A 354 3.40 27.18 -14.71
CA GLY A 354 2.63 27.50 -13.50
C GLY A 354 2.79 26.52 -12.34
N GLY A 355 3.66 25.50 -12.45
CA GLY A 355 3.89 24.53 -11.38
C GLY A 355 2.74 23.55 -11.13
N LYS A 356 1.73 23.50 -12.01
CA LYS A 356 0.61 22.56 -11.93
C LYS A 356 0.58 21.68 -13.18
N ALA A 357 0.48 20.38 -12.99
CA ALA A 357 0.35 19.40 -14.07
C ALA A 357 -0.79 18.44 -13.75
N GLN A 358 -1.34 17.81 -14.80
CA GLN A 358 -2.39 16.83 -14.67
C GLN A 358 -1.94 15.50 -15.28
N ILE A 359 -2.26 14.41 -14.58
CA ILE A 359 -2.12 13.07 -15.12
C ILE A 359 -3.51 12.61 -15.49
N SER A 360 -3.76 12.43 -16.79
CA SER A 360 -4.97 11.76 -17.28
C SER A 360 -4.66 10.27 -17.48
N GLY A 361 -5.61 9.42 -17.15
CA GLY A 361 -5.52 7.99 -17.52
C GLY A 361 -5.59 7.85 -19.03
N GLY A 362 -4.76 6.98 -19.61
CA GLY A 362 -4.82 6.65 -21.02
C GLY A 362 -6.15 5.97 -21.41
N THR A 363 -6.27 5.62 -22.69
CA THR A 363 -7.44 4.86 -23.17
C THR A 363 -7.32 3.42 -22.70
N ASN A 364 -8.30 2.96 -21.92
CA ASN A 364 -8.38 1.57 -21.45
C ASN A 364 -8.73 0.62 -22.61
N ALA A 365 -8.46 -0.68 -22.42
CA ALA A 365 -8.78 -1.73 -23.41
C ALA A 365 -10.25 -1.74 -23.89
N ASN A 366 -11.16 -1.16 -23.10
CA ASN A 366 -12.59 -1.03 -23.41
C ASN A 366 -12.94 0.28 -24.12
N GLY A 367 -11.95 1.07 -24.55
CA GLY A 367 -12.16 2.35 -25.25
C GLY A 367 -12.59 3.52 -24.35
N SER A 368 -12.66 3.34 -23.03
CA SER A 368 -12.95 4.42 -22.09
C SER A 368 -11.65 5.18 -21.76
N HIS A 369 -11.73 6.49 -21.75
CA HIS A 369 -10.62 7.37 -21.41
C HIS A 369 -10.63 7.70 -19.91
N GLY A 370 -9.46 7.87 -19.32
CA GLY A 370 -9.32 8.33 -17.95
C GLY A 370 -9.16 7.22 -16.90
N PHE A 371 -8.94 7.64 -15.66
CA PHE A 371 -8.90 6.76 -14.51
C PHE A 371 -10.32 6.45 -14.00
N THR A 372 -10.50 5.30 -13.36
CA THR A 372 -11.62 5.12 -12.43
C THR A 372 -11.39 5.99 -11.18
N GLN A 373 -12.43 6.36 -10.46
CA GLN A 373 -12.31 7.12 -9.20
C GLN A 373 -11.35 6.43 -8.22
N ALA A 374 -11.49 5.11 -8.05
CA ALA A 374 -10.63 4.33 -7.16
C ALA A 374 -9.16 4.38 -7.60
N ALA A 375 -8.87 4.24 -8.89
CA ALA A 375 -7.51 4.30 -9.43
C ALA A 375 -6.90 5.70 -9.28
N ALA A 376 -7.67 6.77 -9.55
CA ALA A 376 -7.20 8.15 -9.37
C ALA A 376 -6.91 8.46 -7.90
N ASN A 377 -7.79 8.05 -6.97
CA ASN A 377 -7.60 8.22 -5.53
C ASN A 377 -6.36 7.45 -5.05
N SER A 378 -6.21 6.19 -5.45
CA SER A 378 -5.06 5.37 -5.09
C SER A 378 -3.75 5.99 -5.58
N LEU A 379 -3.71 6.44 -6.84
CA LEU A 379 -2.54 7.10 -7.41
C LEU A 379 -2.23 8.43 -6.72
N ALA A 380 -3.24 9.28 -6.50
CA ALA A 380 -3.07 10.55 -5.78
C ALA A 380 -2.51 10.34 -4.38
N ASN A 381 -3.02 9.37 -3.64
CA ASN A 381 -2.51 9.01 -2.31
C ASN A 381 -1.04 8.53 -2.38
N GLN A 382 -0.71 7.65 -3.34
CA GLN A 382 0.67 7.18 -3.52
C GLN A 382 1.65 8.33 -3.82
N LEU A 383 1.23 9.31 -4.61
CA LEU A 383 2.04 10.47 -4.99
C LEU A 383 2.11 11.54 -3.89
N SER A 384 0.98 11.81 -3.19
CA SER A 384 0.89 12.80 -2.11
C SER A 384 1.80 12.49 -0.93
N PHE A 385 1.95 11.19 -0.59
CA PHE A 385 2.81 10.78 0.52
C PHE A 385 4.31 10.83 0.17
N GLY A 386 4.64 11.42 -0.96
CA GLY A 386 6.00 11.73 -1.41
C GLY A 386 6.82 10.50 -1.76
N SER A 387 7.92 10.70 -2.45
CA SER A 387 8.93 9.67 -2.60
C SER A 387 9.64 9.51 -1.26
N LEU A 388 9.60 8.32 -0.69
CA LEU A 388 10.50 7.98 0.40
C LEU A 388 11.95 8.15 -0.08
N PRO A 389 12.83 8.76 0.73
CA PRO A 389 14.25 8.82 0.38
C PRO A 389 14.93 7.44 0.43
N LEU A 390 14.16 6.41 0.70
CA LEU A 390 14.58 5.04 0.93
C LEU A 390 13.86 4.07 0.01
N ASN A 391 14.61 3.10 -0.50
CA ASN A 391 14.05 1.89 -1.08
C ASN A 391 13.84 0.86 0.01
N PHE A 392 12.77 0.08 -0.09
CA PHE A 392 12.51 -1.03 0.81
C PHE A 392 12.68 -2.36 0.08
N THR A 393 13.40 -3.27 0.71
CA THR A 393 13.38 -4.68 0.35
C THR A 393 12.60 -5.44 1.41
N VAL A 394 11.63 -6.25 0.99
CA VAL A 394 10.91 -7.13 1.90
C VAL A 394 11.84 -8.26 2.29
N GLN A 395 12.30 -8.25 3.52
CA GLN A 395 13.17 -9.29 4.07
C GLN A 395 12.38 -10.53 4.45
N SER A 396 11.21 -10.32 5.04
CA SER A 396 10.32 -11.39 5.46
C SER A 396 8.87 -10.94 5.38
N GLU A 397 8.02 -11.87 4.98
CA GLU A 397 6.57 -11.73 5.03
C GLU A 397 6.02 -12.96 5.73
N GLN A 398 5.37 -12.76 6.87
CA GLN A 398 4.79 -13.82 7.66
C GLN A 398 3.30 -13.58 7.81
N GLN A 399 2.53 -14.58 7.45
CA GLN A 399 1.10 -14.58 7.71
C GLN A 399 0.83 -15.28 9.03
N ILE A 400 0.33 -14.50 10.01
CA ILE A 400 -0.04 -15.00 11.33
C ILE A 400 -1.49 -15.45 11.26
N SER A 401 -1.73 -16.74 11.56
CA SER A 401 -3.06 -17.31 11.46
C SER A 401 -3.96 -16.81 12.59
N ALA A 402 -5.13 -16.31 12.24
CA ALA A 402 -6.20 -15.95 13.17
C ALA A 402 -6.66 -17.14 14.04
N THR A 403 -6.48 -18.38 13.59
CA THR A 403 -6.92 -19.57 14.34
C THR A 403 -6.12 -19.78 15.62
N LEU A 404 -4.79 -19.54 15.59
CA LEU A 404 -3.96 -19.64 16.78
C LEU A 404 -4.34 -18.57 17.83
N GLY A 405 -4.56 -17.34 17.40
CA GLY A 405 -4.96 -16.24 18.27
C GLY A 405 -6.33 -16.44 18.90
N SER A 406 -7.33 -16.87 18.13
CA SER A 406 -8.67 -17.13 18.62
C SER A 406 -8.73 -18.30 19.64
N GLU A 407 -7.97 -19.37 19.40
CA GLU A 407 -7.84 -20.46 20.36
C GLU A 407 -7.17 -20.02 21.67
N GLN A 408 -6.11 -19.22 21.59
CA GLN A 408 -5.41 -18.67 22.74
C GLN A 408 -6.34 -17.75 23.55
N LEU A 409 -7.09 -16.87 22.87
CA LEU A 409 -8.07 -16.00 23.51
C LEU A 409 -9.16 -16.81 24.22
N GLN A 410 -9.72 -17.81 23.52
CA GLN A 410 -10.76 -18.67 24.12
C GLN A 410 -10.24 -19.43 25.35
N LYS A 411 -9.05 -20.02 25.26
CA LYS A 411 -8.40 -20.72 26.39
C LYS A 411 -8.09 -19.75 27.54
N GLY A 412 -7.62 -18.54 27.23
CA GLY A 412 -7.38 -17.49 28.21
C GLY A 412 -8.65 -17.04 28.93
N LEU A 413 -9.74 -16.81 28.20
CA LEU A 413 -11.04 -16.46 28.77
C LEU A 413 -11.62 -17.59 29.65
N ILE A 414 -11.50 -18.85 29.21
CA ILE A 414 -11.93 -20.02 30.02
C ILE A 414 -11.10 -20.11 31.31
N ALA A 415 -9.78 -19.96 31.22
CA ALA A 415 -8.90 -19.96 32.39
C ALA A 415 -9.25 -18.81 33.36
N GLY A 416 -9.47 -17.59 32.80
CA GLY A 416 -9.92 -16.44 33.59
C GLY A 416 -11.27 -16.67 34.29
N LEU A 417 -12.24 -17.29 33.59
CA LEU A 417 -13.55 -17.64 34.17
C LEU A 417 -13.41 -18.68 35.29
N ILE A 418 -12.60 -19.72 35.07
CA ILE A 418 -12.32 -20.73 36.09
C ILE A 418 -11.68 -20.06 37.31
N GLY A 419 -10.67 -19.21 37.13
CA GLY A 419 -10.04 -18.46 38.22
C GLY A 419 -11.04 -17.57 38.96
N PHE A 420 -11.92 -16.89 38.23
CA PHE A 420 -12.98 -16.06 38.81
C PHE A 420 -13.98 -16.86 39.67
N VAL A 421 -14.41 -18.03 39.18
CA VAL A 421 -15.29 -18.94 39.93
C VAL A 421 -14.60 -19.47 41.18
N LEU A 422 -13.33 -19.84 41.10
CA LEU A 422 -12.56 -20.28 42.28
C LEU A 422 -12.45 -19.18 43.35
N ILE A 423 -12.24 -17.93 42.91
CA ILE A 423 -12.22 -16.76 43.79
C ILE A 423 -13.59 -16.60 44.49
N ILE A 424 -14.70 -16.71 43.76
CA ILE A 424 -16.06 -16.63 44.35
C ILE A 424 -16.27 -17.73 45.37
N ILE A 425 -15.88 -18.97 45.08
CA ILE A 425 -16.01 -20.10 46.01
C ILE A 425 -15.21 -19.84 47.30
N TYR A 426 -13.95 -19.42 47.14
CA TYR A 426 -13.08 -19.07 48.26
C TYR A 426 -13.67 -17.97 49.14
N LEU A 427 -14.17 -16.88 48.52
CA LEU A 427 -14.82 -15.78 49.23
C LEU A 427 -16.10 -16.20 49.96
N ALA A 428 -16.94 -16.97 49.29
CA ALA A 428 -18.20 -17.46 49.90
C ALA A 428 -17.92 -18.33 51.13
N TRP A 429 -16.85 -19.15 51.05
CA TRP A 429 -16.44 -19.98 52.18
C TRP A 429 -15.86 -19.15 53.34
N GLN A 430 -14.96 -18.19 53.04
CA GLN A 430 -14.23 -17.45 54.08
C GLN A 430 -15.04 -16.28 54.66
N TYR A 431 -15.77 -15.52 53.81
CA TYR A 431 -16.39 -14.24 54.18
C TYR A 431 -17.93 -14.24 54.15
N ARG A 432 -18.56 -15.35 53.80
CA ARG A 432 -20.04 -15.52 53.80
C ARG A 432 -20.77 -14.29 53.20
N GLY A 433 -21.52 -13.52 54.04
CA GLY A 433 -22.30 -12.37 53.59
C GLY A 433 -21.49 -11.24 52.93
N LEU A 434 -20.23 -11.03 53.32
CA LEU A 434 -19.36 -10.03 52.66
C LEU A 434 -18.90 -10.46 51.27
N ALA A 435 -18.97 -11.76 50.97
CA ALA A 435 -18.62 -12.28 49.64
C ALA A 435 -19.51 -11.69 48.53
N SER A 436 -20.81 -11.48 48.79
CA SER A 436 -21.73 -10.91 47.81
C SER A 436 -21.33 -9.48 47.41
N VAL A 437 -20.84 -8.69 48.37
CA VAL A 437 -20.36 -7.33 48.13
C VAL A 437 -19.07 -7.36 47.28
N ALA A 438 -18.14 -8.27 47.61
CA ALA A 438 -16.92 -8.43 46.83
C ALA A 438 -17.20 -8.87 45.38
N VAL A 439 -18.08 -9.85 45.18
CA VAL A 439 -18.47 -10.31 43.84
C VAL A 439 -19.14 -9.19 43.05
N ALA A 440 -20.06 -8.43 43.64
CA ALA A 440 -20.70 -7.28 43.01
C ALA A 440 -19.65 -6.21 42.60
N SER A 441 -18.68 -5.94 43.48
CA SER A 441 -17.59 -4.98 43.20
C SER A 441 -16.65 -5.47 42.10
N LEU A 442 -16.31 -6.78 42.05
CA LEU A 442 -15.51 -7.37 41.00
C LEU A 442 -16.22 -7.30 39.62
N LEU A 443 -17.54 -7.58 39.60
CA LEU A 443 -18.34 -7.44 38.38
C LEU A 443 -18.38 -5.98 37.90
N ALA A 444 -18.52 -5.03 38.79
CA ALA A 444 -18.51 -3.61 38.47
C ALA A 444 -17.12 -3.15 38.00
N ALA A 445 -16.02 -3.65 38.58
CA ALA A 445 -14.67 -3.40 38.14
C ALA A 445 -14.42 -3.99 36.74
N ALA A 446 -14.86 -5.23 36.49
CA ALA A 446 -14.75 -5.85 35.16
C ALA A 446 -15.53 -5.06 34.08
N ALA A 447 -16.75 -4.60 34.39
CA ALA A 447 -17.54 -3.77 33.50
C ALA A 447 -16.87 -2.43 33.21
N LEU A 448 -16.30 -1.77 34.22
CA LEU A 448 -15.55 -0.53 34.03
C LEU A 448 -14.31 -0.75 33.17
N THR A 449 -13.54 -1.81 33.43
CA THR A 449 -12.35 -2.15 32.67
C THR A 449 -12.69 -2.42 31.20
N TYR A 450 -13.78 -3.16 30.93
CA TYR A 450 -14.27 -3.39 29.58
C TYR A 450 -14.60 -2.07 28.87
N VAL A 451 -15.36 -1.19 29.53
CA VAL A 451 -15.72 0.13 28.98
C VAL A 451 -14.48 0.96 28.68
N VAL A 452 -13.51 0.99 29.59
CA VAL A 452 -12.26 1.74 29.40
C VAL A 452 -11.48 1.21 28.20
N ILE A 453 -11.31 -0.11 28.08
CA ILE A 453 -10.60 -0.72 26.94
C ILE A 453 -11.34 -0.44 25.64
N ALA A 454 -12.66 -0.58 25.60
CA ALA A 454 -13.45 -0.30 24.41
C ALA A 454 -13.40 1.19 24.00
N LEU A 455 -13.41 2.11 24.97
CA LEU A 455 -13.25 3.55 24.71
C LEU A 455 -11.84 3.91 24.24
N LEU A 456 -10.80 3.29 24.81
CA LEU A 456 -9.42 3.45 24.37
C LEU A 456 -9.23 2.90 22.94
N SER A 457 -9.87 1.74 22.66
CA SER A 457 -9.87 1.17 21.31
C SER A 457 -10.51 2.13 20.30
N TRP A 458 -11.59 2.80 20.69
CA TRP A 458 -12.25 3.79 19.83
C TRP A 458 -11.47 5.12 19.72
N GLY A 459 -10.97 5.65 20.85
CA GLY A 459 -10.41 7.02 20.90
C GLY A 459 -8.98 7.13 20.38
N ILE A 460 -8.14 6.16 20.71
CA ILE A 460 -6.70 6.16 20.38
C ILE A 460 -6.24 4.91 19.62
N GLY A 461 -7.20 4.06 19.19
CA GLY A 461 -6.86 2.84 18.44
C GLY A 461 -6.18 1.76 19.28
N TYR A 462 -6.40 1.71 20.60
CA TYR A 462 -5.82 0.66 21.44
C TYR A 462 -6.34 -0.72 21.01
N ARG A 463 -5.42 -1.70 20.88
CA ARG A 463 -5.75 -3.10 20.58
C ARG A 463 -5.39 -4.03 21.70
N LEU A 464 -6.32 -4.92 22.01
CA LEU A 464 -6.13 -5.92 23.05
C LEU A 464 -5.24 -7.05 22.52
N SER A 465 -4.06 -7.20 23.11
CA SER A 465 -3.11 -8.28 22.84
C SER A 465 -3.31 -9.45 23.80
N LEU A 466 -2.67 -10.60 23.52
CA LEU A 466 -2.65 -11.75 24.43
C LEU A 466 -2.06 -11.36 25.79
N ALA A 467 -1.00 -10.55 25.81
CA ALA A 467 -0.43 -10.01 27.04
C ALA A 467 -1.44 -9.13 27.79
N GLY A 468 -2.24 -8.32 27.06
CA GLY A 468 -3.31 -7.52 27.64
C GLY A 468 -4.40 -8.38 28.30
N VAL A 469 -4.80 -9.49 27.66
CA VAL A 469 -5.75 -10.46 28.26
C VAL A 469 -5.18 -11.08 29.54
N ALA A 470 -3.91 -11.48 29.53
CA ALA A 470 -3.24 -11.99 30.73
C ALA A 470 -3.21 -10.93 31.84
N GLY A 471 -2.91 -9.66 31.50
CA GLY A 471 -2.96 -8.53 32.43
C GLY A 471 -4.35 -8.31 33.07
N LEU A 472 -5.41 -8.48 32.28
CA LEU A 472 -6.80 -8.41 32.79
C LEU A 472 -7.07 -9.49 33.82
N ILE A 473 -6.63 -10.73 33.59
CA ILE A 473 -6.79 -11.85 34.53
C ILE A 473 -6.02 -11.57 35.81
N VAL A 474 -4.78 -11.08 35.72
CA VAL A 474 -3.98 -10.72 36.89
C VAL A 474 -4.59 -9.56 37.65
N SER A 475 -5.21 -8.57 36.99
CA SER A 475 -5.84 -7.43 37.65
C SER A 475 -7.02 -7.84 38.57
N ILE A 476 -7.74 -8.92 38.21
CA ILE A 476 -8.78 -9.51 39.09
C ILE A 476 -8.17 -9.98 40.41
N GLY A 477 -6.99 -10.64 40.35
CA GLY A 477 -6.27 -11.08 41.54
C GLY A 477 -5.83 -9.93 42.45
N ILE A 478 -5.27 -8.87 41.87
CA ILE A 478 -4.82 -7.66 42.57
C ILE A 478 -6.02 -6.95 43.24
N THR A 479 -7.14 -6.80 42.54
CA THR A 479 -8.36 -6.21 43.08
C THR A 479 -8.87 -7.03 44.25
N MET A 480 -8.78 -8.37 44.14
CA MET A 480 -9.21 -9.28 45.18
C MET A 480 -8.37 -9.19 46.45
N ASP A 481 -7.05 -9.05 46.32
CA ASP A 481 -6.13 -8.86 47.43
C ASP A 481 -6.53 -7.64 48.30
N SER A 482 -6.85 -6.53 47.63
CA SER A 482 -7.33 -5.32 48.30
C SER A 482 -8.62 -5.53 49.07
N PHE A 483 -9.57 -6.36 48.59
CA PHE A 483 -10.77 -6.72 49.32
C PHE A 483 -10.47 -7.63 50.52
N ILE A 484 -9.56 -8.59 50.41
CA ILE A 484 -9.15 -9.47 51.49
C ILE A 484 -8.57 -8.64 52.64
N ILE A 485 -7.64 -7.74 52.35
CA ILE A 485 -7.04 -6.84 53.36
C ILE A 485 -8.12 -6.04 54.06
N TYR A 486 -9.07 -5.49 53.35
CA TYR A 486 -10.15 -4.69 53.91
C TYR A 486 -11.10 -5.54 54.78
N PHE A 487 -11.54 -6.71 54.30
CA PHE A 487 -12.48 -7.57 55.03
C PHE A 487 -11.85 -8.16 56.27
N GLU A 488 -10.57 -8.50 56.27
CA GLU A 488 -9.90 -8.93 57.51
C GLU A 488 -9.86 -7.80 58.53
N ARG A 489 -9.61 -6.56 58.16
CA ARG A 489 -9.68 -5.44 59.09
C ARG A 489 -11.09 -5.23 59.64
N VAL A 490 -12.12 -5.29 58.79
CA VAL A 490 -13.52 -5.21 59.24
C VAL A 490 -13.85 -6.35 60.24
N ARG A 491 -13.39 -7.57 59.95
CA ARG A 491 -13.60 -8.73 60.80
C ARG A 491 -12.89 -8.61 62.15
N ASP A 492 -11.67 -8.08 62.17
CA ASP A 492 -10.94 -7.81 63.38
C ASP A 492 -11.65 -6.78 64.26
N GLU A 493 -12.16 -5.67 63.68
CA GLU A 493 -12.89 -4.65 64.43
C GLU A 493 -14.24 -5.17 65.00
N VAL A 494 -14.92 -6.06 64.24
CA VAL A 494 -16.12 -6.74 64.76
C VAL A 494 -15.76 -7.66 65.92
N ARG A 495 -14.65 -8.38 65.88
CA ARG A 495 -14.17 -9.23 67.00
C ARG A 495 -13.79 -8.42 68.24
N HIS A 496 -13.31 -7.18 68.04
CA HIS A 496 -13.05 -6.24 69.10
C HIS A 496 -14.35 -5.63 69.73
N GLY A 497 -15.54 -6.05 69.25
CA GLY A 497 -16.82 -5.65 69.83
C GLY A 497 -17.44 -4.41 69.15
N LEU A 498 -16.93 -3.93 68.09
CA LEU A 498 -17.57 -2.84 67.37
C LEU A 498 -18.80 -3.31 66.58
N SER A 499 -19.80 -2.44 66.47
CA SER A 499 -20.92 -2.72 65.57
C SER A 499 -20.47 -2.81 64.14
N LEU A 500 -21.13 -3.62 63.30
CA LEU A 500 -20.76 -3.83 61.89
C LEU A 500 -20.54 -2.50 61.13
N ARG A 501 -21.38 -1.50 61.40
CA ARG A 501 -21.26 -0.17 60.75
C ARG A 501 -20.00 0.57 61.20
N ALA A 502 -19.66 0.54 62.48
CA ALA A 502 -18.45 1.16 63.01
C ALA A 502 -17.19 0.40 62.55
N ALA A 503 -17.28 -0.94 62.52
CA ALA A 503 -16.20 -1.80 62.05
C ALA A 503 -15.86 -1.58 60.56
N VAL A 504 -16.85 -1.30 59.69
CA VAL A 504 -16.66 -0.96 58.29
C VAL A 504 -15.91 0.37 58.15
N ASP A 505 -16.29 1.40 58.91
CA ASP A 505 -15.65 2.72 58.84
C ASP A 505 -14.20 2.66 59.39
N GLU A 506 -13.98 2.02 60.53
CA GLU A 506 -12.66 1.91 61.18
C GLU A 506 -11.72 0.97 60.40
N GLY A 507 -12.27 -0.15 59.94
CA GLY A 507 -11.53 -1.09 59.07
C GLY A 507 -11.01 -0.43 57.80
N TRP A 508 -11.77 0.51 57.21
CA TRP A 508 -11.29 1.28 56.05
C TRP A 508 -10.13 2.22 56.41
N VAL A 509 -10.19 2.89 57.54
CA VAL A 509 -9.12 3.78 57.99
C VAL A 509 -7.80 3.02 58.17
N HIS A 510 -7.84 1.81 58.70
CA HIS A 510 -6.66 0.96 58.85
C HIS A 510 -6.20 0.28 57.57
N ALA A 511 -7.12 -0.20 56.74
CA ALA A 511 -6.79 -0.93 55.50
C ALA A 511 -6.26 -0.03 54.39
N ARG A 512 -6.83 1.20 54.21
CA ARG A 512 -6.53 2.07 53.05
C ARG A 512 -5.05 2.34 52.83
N LYS A 513 -4.26 2.51 53.91
CA LYS A 513 -2.82 2.80 53.81
C LYS A 513 -2.09 1.59 53.23
N THR A 514 -2.41 0.40 53.69
CA THR A 514 -1.79 -0.84 53.19
C THR A 514 -2.18 -1.10 51.75
N ILE A 515 -3.44 -0.91 51.38
CA ILE A 515 -3.95 -1.07 50.01
C ILE A 515 -3.24 -0.10 49.04
N ILE A 516 -3.18 1.21 49.40
CA ILE A 516 -2.52 2.21 48.55
C ILE A 516 -1.05 1.88 48.35
N VAL A 517 -0.35 1.42 49.39
CA VAL A 517 1.08 1.05 49.23
C VAL A 517 1.22 -0.18 48.35
N SER A 518 0.41 -1.22 48.53
CA SER A 518 0.40 -2.43 47.68
C SER A 518 0.11 -2.09 46.22
N ASP A 519 -0.94 -1.32 45.97
CA ASP A 519 -1.34 -0.92 44.61
C ASP A 519 -0.28 -0.02 43.95
N THR A 520 0.39 0.85 44.74
CA THR A 520 1.51 1.66 44.21
C THR A 520 2.68 0.80 43.78
N VAL A 521 3.04 -0.24 44.55
CA VAL A 521 4.11 -1.18 44.16
C VAL A 521 3.73 -1.92 42.87
N ASN A 522 2.50 -2.40 42.78
CA ASN A 522 1.99 -3.08 41.59
C ASN A 522 1.98 -2.14 40.36
N LEU A 523 1.60 -0.86 40.54
CA LEU A 523 1.64 0.14 39.49
C LEU A 523 3.07 0.41 39.01
N VAL A 524 4.02 0.57 39.94
CA VAL A 524 5.44 0.77 39.59
C VAL A 524 5.97 -0.44 38.82
N ALA A 525 5.65 -1.67 39.27
CA ALA A 525 6.04 -2.89 38.57
C ALA A 525 5.46 -2.93 37.14
N ALA A 526 4.19 -2.55 36.96
CA ALA A 526 3.52 -2.51 35.65
C ALA A 526 4.09 -1.42 34.70
N VAL A 527 4.65 -0.33 35.25
CA VAL A 527 5.28 0.73 34.44
C VAL A 527 6.70 0.35 34.03
N VAL A 528 7.40 -0.46 34.84
CA VAL A 528 8.78 -0.90 34.57
C VAL A 528 8.81 -2.06 33.57
N LEU A 529 7.81 -2.94 33.62
CA LEU A 529 7.65 -4.05 32.66
C LEU A 529 7.11 -3.57 31.31
#